data_44226d9f517ced710d355b83925a5021
#
_entry.id   44226d9f517ced710d355b83925a5021
#
_cell.length_a   1.000
_cell.length_b   1.000
_cell.length_c   1.000
_cell.angle_alpha   90.00
_cell.angle_beta   90.00
_cell.angle_gamma   90.00
#
_symmetry.space_group_name_H-M   'P 1'
#
loop_
_entity.id
_entity.type
_entity.pdbx_description
1 polymer ?
#
loop_
_entity_poly.entity_id
_entity_poly.type
_entity_poly.pdbx_seq_one_letter_code
_entity_poly.pdbx_strand_id
1 'polypeptide(L)'
;MKIHLLLVCVLLLLPLKSLSTQESAAKAWKVNAPDFTASATTVDLDLDEGTWMSVDVSPDGQHIVFDLLGNIYLIPVSGGEAELLVGDHSWDIQPRFSPDGRYVAFTSDRDGGDNIWTISLESQQLKQITFEDFRLLNNPVWSADGQYIAARKHFTTSRSLGTGEIWLYHASGLADTEGVPIIKKPGANYQKELGEPAFSPDGNQLYYTQNATAGDMFIYHQDTNKQVFNIKAFNLTNRETRLVAGGPGGAVRPTPSPDGKSLAYIKRVESVSKLHIKALDSGVDTVVVNDLDPDMQETWAINGVYPNIAWLPDASGLIFWAGGKIRSVDLTSGDIKTIPFRVQDSRTIYSPPHKNVD
;
A
#
# COMPACT_ATOMS: atom_id res chain seq x y z
N MET A 1 18.05 -65.18 70.48
CA MET A 1 18.35 -65.50 69.07
C MET A 1 17.17 -64.92 68.23
N LYS A 2 17.30 -63.73 67.72
CA LYS A 2 16.25 -63.07 66.93
C LYS A 2 16.68 -63.08 65.43
N ILE A 3 15.95 -63.76 64.61
CA ILE A 3 16.17 -63.82 63.17
C ILE A 3 15.42 -62.68 62.53
N HIS A 4 16.17 -61.79 61.87
CA HIS A 4 15.59 -60.71 61.07
C HIS A 4 15.38 -61.18 59.64
N LEU A 5 14.14 -61.16 59.21
CA LEU A 5 13.73 -61.49 57.85
C LEU A 5 13.80 -60.19 57.00
N LEU A 6 14.73 -60.15 56.05
CA LEU A 6 14.86 -59.04 55.09
C LEU A 6 13.96 -59.25 53.91
N LEU A 7 12.95 -58.40 53.77
CA LEU A 7 12.03 -58.39 52.61
C LEU A 7 12.66 -57.52 51.52
N VAL A 8 13.07 -58.16 50.44
CA VAL A 8 13.60 -57.46 49.25
C VAL A 8 12.40 -57.16 48.29
N CYS A 9 11.98 -55.88 48.25
CA CYS A 9 11.05 -55.41 47.24
C CYS A 9 11.77 -55.16 45.91
N VAL A 10 11.54 -56.00 44.91
CA VAL A 10 11.97 -55.78 43.53
C VAL A 10 10.95 -54.87 42.88
N LEU A 11 11.28 -53.60 42.71
CA LEU A 11 10.53 -52.65 41.88
C LEU A 11 10.80 -52.96 40.41
N LEU A 12 9.83 -53.50 39.70
CA LEU A 12 9.80 -53.61 38.23
C LEU A 12 9.61 -52.18 37.65
N LEU A 13 10.68 -51.56 37.21
CA LEU A 13 10.63 -50.34 36.38
C LEU A 13 10.21 -50.73 34.96
N LEU A 14 8.91 -50.60 34.64
CA LEU A 14 8.44 -50.60 33.26
C LEU A 14 8.79 -49.26 32.61
N PRO A 15 9.36 -49.23 31.41
CA PRO A 15 9.61 -47.98 30.71
C PRO A 15 8.28 -47.38 30.27
N LEU A 16 7.89 -46.25 30.86
CA LEU A 16 6.86 -45.36 30.32
C LEU A 16 7.34 -44.89 28.94
N LYS A 17 6.81 -45.49 27.87
CA LYS A 17 6.88 -44.89 26.55
C LYS A 17 6.07 -43.60 26.61
N SER A 18 6.78 -42.47 26.61
CA SER A 18 6.18 -41.19 26.33
C SER A 18 5.59 -41.27 24.92
N LEU A 19 4.26 -41.31 24.80
CA LEU A 19 3.61 -40.92 23.56
C LEU A 19 3.92 -39.44 23.34
N SER A 20 4.96 -39.15 22.57
CA SER A 20 5.05 -37.85 21.92
C SER A 20 3.91 -37.80 20.92
N THR A 21 2.83 -37.11 21.29
CA THR A 21 1.91 -36.54 20.31
C THR A 21 2.79 -35.57 19.51
N GLN A 22 3.25 -36.00 18.33
CA GLN A 22 3.64 -35.09 17.30
C GLN A 22 2.36 -34.31 16.96
N GLU A 23 2.15 -33.17 17.59
CA GLU A 23 1.34 -32.12 16.98
C GLU A 23 1.99 -31.87 15.60
N SER A 24 1.33 -32.34 14.55
CA SER A 24 1.65 -31.90 13.22
C SER A 24 1.50 -30.39 13.26
N ALA A 25 2.61 -29.66 13.20
CA ALA A 25 2.57 -28.23 13.04
C ALA A 25 1.60 -27.96 11.89
N ALA A 26 0.46 -27.34 12.18
CA ALA A 26 -0.53 -27.01 11.18
C ALA A 26 0.23 -26.24 10.10
N LYS A 27 0.22 -26.76 8.86
CA LYS A 27 0.94 -26.12 7.74
C LYS A 27 0.41 -24.71 7.64
N ALA A 28 1.28 -23.72 7.84
CA ALA A 28 0.88 -22.31 7.78
C ALA A 28 0.16 -22.06 6.45
N TRP A 29 -1.04 -21.50 6.51
CA TRP A 29 -1.80 -21.16 5.32
C TRP A 29 -1.07 -20.08 4.52
N LYS A 30 -1.01 -20.26 3.20
CA LYS A 30 -0.40 -19.29 2.29
C LYS A 30 -1.39 -18.97 1.18
N VAL A 31 -1.56 -17.69 0.88
CA VAL A 31 -2.45 -17.21 -0.19
C VAL A 31 -2.07 -17.85 -1.54
N ASN A 32 -0.80 -17.85 -1.88
CA ASN A 32 -0.30 -18.38 -3.17
C ASN A 32 -0.17 -19.91 -3.23
N ALA A 33 -0.48 -20.62 -2.16
CA ALA A 33 -0.49 -22.07 -2.14
C ALA A 33 -1.75 -22.55 -1.40
N PRO A 34 -2.95 -22.18 -1.88
CA PRO A 34 -4.18 -22.58 -1.23
C PRO A 34 -4.35 -24.10 -1.34
N ASP A 35 -4.62 -24.74 -0.22
CA ASP A 35 -4.91 -26.17 -0.16
C ASP A 35 -6.43 -26.35 -0.39
N PHE A 36 -6.89 -25.98 -1.57
CA PHE A 36 -8.30 -26.12 -1.94
C PHE A 36 -8.55 -27.45 -2.62
N THR A 37 -9.46 -28.23 -2.04
CA THR A 37 -10.09 -29.41 -2.68
C THR A 37 -11.24 -29.00 -3.61
N ALA A 38 -11.53 -27.71 -3.73
CA ALA A 38 -12.60 -27.16 -4.53
C ALA A 38 -12.29 -27.22 -6.03
N SER A 39 -13.34 -27.31 -6.85
CA SER A 39 -13.18 -27.21 -8.30
C SER A 39 -12.63 -25.85 -8.72
N ALA A 40 -11.67 -25.87 -9.61
CA ALA A 40 -11.07 -24.67 -10.19
C ALA A 40 -11.60 -24.44 -11.60
N THR A 41 -11.79 -23.17 -11.97
CA THR A 41 -12.16 -22.74 -13.34
C THR A 41 -11.16 -21.71 -13.81
N THR A 42 -10.67 -21.86 -15.02
CA THR A 42 -9.82 -20.83 -15.66
C THR A 42 -10.70 -19.81 -16.34
N VAL A 43 -10.39 -18.53 -16.11
CA VAL A 43 -11.06 -17.39 -16.77
C VAL A 43 -10.01 -16.58 -17.52
N ASP A 44 -10.23 -16.45 -18.81
CA ASP A 44 -9.40 -15.61 -19.67
C ASP A 44 -9.90 -14.15 -19.58
N LEU A 45 -8.97 -13.23 -19.34
CA LEU A 45 -9.19 -11.80 -19.24
C LEU A 45 -8.58 -11.10 -20.46
N ASP A 46 -9.29 -10.15 -21.02
CA ASP A 46 -8.82 -9.26 -22.09
C ASP A 46 -9.37 -7.86 -21.76
N LEU A 47 -8.54 -7.04 -21.11
CA LEU A 47 -8.95 -5.81 -20.47
C LEU A 47 -8.13 -4.63 -20.99
N ASP A 48 -8.79 -3.50 -21.22
CA ASP A 48 -8.20 -2.20 -21.57
C ASP A 48 -8.63 -1.08 -20.61
N GLU A 49 -9.27 -1.47 -19.49
CA GLU A 49 -9.73 -0.57 -18.44
C GLU A 49 -9.72 -1.27 -17.07
N GLY A 50 -9.71 -0.47 -16.01
CA GLY A 50 -9.75 -0.98 -14.64
C GLY A 50 -10.23 0.05 -13.64
N THR A 51 -10.58 -0.42 -12.45
CA THR A 51 -11.07 0.42 -11.35
C THR A 51 -10.00 0.56 -10.30
N TRP A 52 -9.78 1.80 -9.83
CA TRP A 52 -8.92 2.11 -8.70
C TRP A 52 -7.46 1.69 -8.90
N MET A 53 -6.93 1.90 -10.09
CA MET A 53 -5.55 1.54 -10.44
C MET A 53 -4.56 2.57 -9.89
N SER A 54 -3.64 2.13 -9.03
CA SER A 54 -2.46 2.91 -8.64
C SER A 54 -1.41 2.84 -9.74
N VAL A 55 -0.82 3.97 -10.08
CA VAL A 55 0.20 4.07 -11.13
C VAL A 55 1.49 4.65 -10.58
N ASP A 56 2.63 4.26 -11.17
CA ASP A 56 3.92 4.92 -10.97
C ASP A 56 4.73 4.93 -12.27
N VAL A 57 5.66 5.89 -12.39
CA VAL A 57 6.50 6.08 -13.58
C VAL A 57 7.95 5.76 -13.23
N SER A 58 8.62 4.99 -14.09
CA SER A 58 10.04 4.68 -13.90
C SER A 58 10.90 5.95 -13.92
N PRO A 59 12.02 5.99 -13.18
CA PRO A 59 12.88 7.17 -13.09
C PRO A 59 13.48 7.62 -14.43
N ASP A 60 13.58 6.72 -15.40
CA ASP A 60 14.00 7.00 -16.78
C ASP A 60 12.86 7.50 -17.69
N GLY A 61 11.61 7.50 -17.18
CA GLY A 61 10.43 7.92 -17.90
C GLY A 61 9.96 6.98 -19.01
N GLN A 62 10.50 5.75 -19.08
CA GLN A 62 10.18 4.84 -20.18
C GLN A 62 9.00 3.93 -19.91
N HIS A 63 8.68 3.65 -18.63
CA HIS A 63 7.69 2.67 -18.24
C HIS A 63 6.71 3.22 -17.20
N ILE A 64 5.51 2.65 -17.21
CA ILE A 64 4.49 2.80 -16.17
C ILE A 64 4.27 1.44 -15.54
N VAL A 65 4.31 1.38 -14.21
CA VAL A 65 3.84 0.24 -13.43
C VAL A 65 2.46 0.57 -12.86
N PHE A 66 1.54 -0.41 -12.88
CA PHE A 66 0.20 -0.22 -12.34
C PHE A 66 -0.37 -1.51 -11.77
N ASP A 67 -1.33 -1.39 -10.86
CA ASP A 67 -2.09 -2.53 -10.36
C ASP A 67 -3.45 -2.66 -11.08
N LEU A 68 -3.85 -3.90 -11.33
CA LEU A 68 -5.16 -4.23 -11.88
C LEU A 68 -5.63 -5.58 -11.37
N LEU A 69 -6.77 -5.60 -10.69
CA LEU A 69 -7.38 -6.82 -10.12
C LEU A 69 -6.41 -7.64 -9.24
N GLY A 70 -5.58 -6.96 -8.43
CA GLY A 70 -4.63 -7.60 -7.54
C GLY A 70 -3.37 -8.17 -8.19
N ASN A 71 -3.09 -7.84 -9.44
CA ASN A 71 -1.82 -8.11 -10.10
C ASN A 71 -1.13 -6.80 -10.48
N ILE A 72 0.19 -6.84 -10.62
CA ILE A 72 1.00 -5.69 -11.04
C ILE A 72 1.50 -5.91 -12.46
N TYR A 73 1.29 -4.90 -13.29
CA TYR A 73 1.66 -4.90 -14.71
C TYR A 73 2.61 -3.76 -15.05
N LEU A 74 3.38 -3.96 -16.09
CA LEU A 74 4.31 -3.00 -16.67
C LEU A 74 3.92 -2.71 -18.12
N ILE A 75 3.94 -1.41 -18.49
CA ILE A 75 3.76 -0.97 -19.89
C ILE A 75 4.79 0.10 -20.25
N PRO A 76 5.12 0.30 -21.55
CA PRO A 76 5.79 1.49 -21.99
C PRO A 76 4.99 2.76 -21.65
N VAL A 77 5.65 3.89 -21.43
CA VAL A 77 4.96 5.17 -21.14
C VAL A 77 4.02 5.60 -22.27
N SER A 78 4.25 5.14 -23.48
CA SER A 78 3.37 5.34 -24.65
C SER A 78 2.14 4.43 -24.67
N GLY A 79 2.05 3.47 -23.75
CA GLY A 79 1.04 2.42 -23.73
C GLY A 79 1.41 1.20 -24.56
N GLY A 80 0.51 0.21 -24.61
CA GLY A 80 0.66 -1.03 -25.36
C GLY A 80 0.18 -2.26 -24.60
N GLU A 81 0.64 -3.43 -25.04
CA GLU A 81 0.38 -4.70 -24.33
C GLU A 81 1.09 -4.67 -22.97
N ALA A 82 0.36 -5.03 -21.91
CA ALA A 82 0.88 -5.04 -20.55
C ALA A 82 1.60 -6.35 -20.26
N GLU A 83 2.80 -6.24 -19.70
CA GLU A 83 3.55 -7.37 -19.18
C GLU A 83 3.16 -7.62 -17.71
N LEU A 84 2.82 -8.86 -17.36
CA LEU A 84 2.58 -9.26 -15.97
C LEU A 84 3.91 -9.26 -15.21
N LEU A 85 4.06 -8.35 -14.26
CA LEU A 85 5.24 -8.25 -13.42
C LEU A 85 5.12 -9.08 -12.14
N VAL A 86 3.98 -8.97 -11.45
CA VAL A 86 3.67 -9.72 -10.23
C VAL A 86 2.23 -10.18 -10.30
N GLY A 87 2.01 -11.46 -10.06
CA GLY A 87 0.67 -12.02 -10.02
C GLY A 87 0.68 -13.36 -9.30
N ASP A 88 -0.45 -13.97 -9.20
CA ASP A 88 -0.81 -15.29 -8.67
C ASP A 88 -2.17 -15.17 -7.93
N HIS A 89 -2.32 -15.83 -6.78
CA HIS A 89 -3.53 -15.73 -5.94
C HIS A 89 -3.46 -14.60 -4.90
N SER A 90 -2.30 -13.98 -4.73
CA SER A 90 -2.12 -12.83 -3.84
C SER A 90 -2.79 -11.57 -4.38
N TRP A 91 -3.11 -10.65 -3.47
CA TRP A 91 -3.59 -9.32 -3.78
C TRP A 91 -2.44 -8.33 -3.74
N ASP A 92 -1.88 -8.05 -4.92
CA ASP A 92 -0.70 -7.20 -5.11
C ASP A 92 -1.13 -5.82 -5.60
N ILE A 93 -0.84 -4.76 -4.83
CA ILE A 93 -1.34 -3.41 -5.10
C ILE A 93 -0.30 -2.33 -4.76
N GLN A 94 -0.55 -1.12 -5.24
CA GLN A 94 0.19 0.11 -4.92
C GLN A 94 1.68 0.05 -5.29
N PRO A 95 2.01 -0.32 -6.53
CA PRO A 95 3.39 -0.42 -6.97
C PRO A 95 4.11 0.93 -6.96
N ARG A 96 5.42 0.91 -6.64
CA ARG A 96 6.32 2.07 -6.63
C ARG A 96 7.71 1.68 -7.10
N PHE A 97 8.22 2.34 -8.13
CA PHE A 97 9.61 2.19 -8.55
C PHE A 97 10.59 2.66 -7.48
N SER A 98 11.71 1.97 -7.34
CA SER A 98 12.86 2.48 -6.59
C SER A 98 13.50 3.67 -7.32
N PRO A 99 14.18 4.60 -6.61
CA PRO A 99 14.81 5.77 -7.24
C PRO A 99 15.83 5.44 -8.33
N ASP A 100 16.44 4.26 -8.26
CA ASP A 100 17.39 3.75 -9.25
C ASP A 100 16.73 2.94 -10.39
N GLY A 101 15.40 2.77 -10.34
CA GLY A 101 14.60 2.05 -11.34
C GLY A 101 14.81 0.54 -11.39
N ARG A 102 15.55 -0.06 -10.44
CA ARG A 102 15.86 -1.50 -10.46
C ARG A 102 14.83 -2.39 -9.78
N TYR A 103 14.00 -1.80 -8.91
CA TYR A 103 13.02 -2.53 -8.12
C TYR A 103 11.66 -1.85 -8.18
N VAL A 104 10.61 -2.64 -7.95
CA VAL A 104 9.27 -2.14 -7.65
C VAL A 104 8.87 -2.63 -6.28
N ALA A 105 8.53 -1.72 -5.36
CA ALA A 105 7.92 -2.03 -4.08
C ALA A 105 6.39 -2.05 -4.20
N PHE A 106 5.71 -2.92 -3.46
CA PHE A 106 4.26 -3.06 -3.51
C PHE A 106 3.73 -3.67 -2.20
N THR A 107 2.43 -3.56 -1.99
CA THR A 107 1.70 -4.24 -0.91
C THR A 107 1.25 -5.60 -1.41
N SER A 108 1.41 -6.65 -0.60
CA SER A 108 0.97 -8.01 -0.92
C SER A 108 0.57 -8.80 0.32
N ASP A 109 -0.46 -9.61 0.20
CA ASP A 109 -0.93 -10.55 1.24
C ASP A 109 -0.40 -11.99 1.05
N ARG A 110 0.60 -12.19 0.17
CA ARG A 110 1.07 -13.52 -0.28
C ARG A 110 1.58 -14.46 0.80
N ASP A 111 1.99 -13.95 1.96
CA ASP A 111 2.40 -14.75 3.11
C ASP A 111 1.36 -14.79 4.24
N GLY A 112 0.14 -14.30 3.98
CA GLY A 112 -1.01 -14.38 4.87
C GLY A 112 -1.44 -13.06 5.52
N GLY A 113 -0.70 -11.98 5.32
CA GLY A 113 -1.03 -10.63 5.79
C GLY A 113 -0.47 -9.57 4.86
N ASP A 114 -1.08 -8.36 4.87
CA ASP A 114 -0.58 -7.27 4.05
C ASP A 114 0.80 -6.84 4.50
N ASN A 115 1.79 -7.14 3.70
CA ASN A 115 3.19 -6.80 3.89
C ASN A 115 3.76 -6.06 2.68
N ILE A 116 4.90 -5.40 2.89
CA ILE A 116 5.63 -4.75 1.80
C ILE A 116 6.62 -5.74 1.20
N TRP A 117 6.55 -5.86 -0.10
CA TRP A 117 7.41 -6.69 -0.93
C TRP A 117 8.10 -5.85 -1.98
N THR A 118 9.18 -6.37 -2.54
CA THR A 118 9.84 -5.82 -3.72
C THR A 118 10.05 -6.90 -4.76
N ILE A 119 10.05 -6.49 -6.03
CA ILE A 119 10.49 -7.32 -7.15
C ILE A 119 11.66 -6.63 -7.85
N SER A 120 12.70 -7.41 -8.16
CA SER A 120 13.80 -6.95 -9.03
C SER A 120 13.36 -7.02 -10.48
N LEU A 121 13.49 -5.93 -11.23
CA LEU A 121 13.14 -5.91 -12.65
C LEU A 121 14.13 -6.70 -13.51
N GLU A 122 15.38 -6.83 -13.08
CA GLU A 122 16.39 -7.59 -13.80
C GLU A 122 16.26 -9.12 -13.57
N SER A 123 16.16 -9.53 -12.31
CA SER A 123 16.17 -10.97 -11.95
C SER A 123 14.78 -11.56 -11.75
N GLN A 124 13.72 -10.76 -11.76
CA GLN A 124 12.34 -11.13 -11.45
C GLN A 124 12.17 -11.79 -10.05
N GLN A 125 13.12 -11.56 -9.16
CA GLN A 125 13.08 -12.10 -7.80
C GLN A 125 12.24 -11.26 -6.87
N LEU A 126 11.30 -11.91 -6.21
CA LEU A 126 10.49 -11.35 -5.14
C LEU A 126 11.27 -11.38 -3.81
N LYS A 127 11.14 -10.31 -3.04
CA LYS A 127 11.72 -10.19 -1.71
C LYS A 127 10.75 -9.57 -0.74
N GLN A 128 10.54 -10.21 0.39
CA GLN A 128 9.77 -9.66 1.50
C GLN A 128 10.60 -8.62 2.26
N ILE A 129 9.99 -7.46 2.53
CA ILE A 129 10.63 -6.35 3.25
C ILE A 129 10.13 -6.27 4.67
N THR A 130 8.83 -6.54 4.90
CA THR A 130 8.21 -6.48 6.22
C THR A 130 7.59 -7.83 6.59
N PHE A 131 7.52 -8.13 7.89
CA PHE A 131 7.11 -9.44 8.40
C PHE A 131 6.06 -9.28 9.49
N GLU A 132 4.99 -8.54 9.19
CA GLU A 132 3.87 -8.38 10.10
C GLU A 132 2.90 -9.56 9.97
N ASP A 133 2.56 -10.14 11.08
CA ASP A 133 1.63 -11.27 11.18
C ASP A 133 0.22 -10.85 11.60
N PHE A 134 0.05 -9.64 12.08
CA PHE A 134 -1.23 -9.11 12.57
C PHE A 134 -1.59 -7.72 12.04
N ARG A 135 -0.61 -6.85 11.79
CA ARG A 135 -0.83 -5.48 11.31
C ARG A 135 -0.84 -5.44 9.78
N LEU A 136 -1.70 -4.60 9.23
CA LEU A 136 -1.71 -4.35 7.80
C LEU A 136 -0.70 -3.26 7.47
N LEU A 137 0.14 -3.52 6.46
CA LEU A 137 1.03 -2.51 5.87
C LEU A 137 0.62 -2.24 4.44
N ASN A 138 0.56 -0.96 4.08
CA ASN A 138 0.25 -0.55 2.72
C ASN A 138 0.87 0.82 2.38
N ASN A 139 0.64 1.30 1.16
CA ASN A 139 1.18 2.56 0.64
C ASN A 139 2.71 2.65 0.78
N PRO A 140 3.49 1.71 0.22
CA PRO A 140 4.94 1.80 0.24
C PRO A 140 5.43 3.00 -0.55
N VAL A 141 6.49 3.65 -0.07
CA VAL A 141 7.21 4.70 -0.77
C VAL A 141 8.70 4.64 -0.44
N TRP A 142 9.54 4.73 -1.47
CA TRP A 142 10.98 4.72 -1.30
C TRP A 142 11.50 6.06 -0.77
N SER A 143 12.50 6.01 0.13
CA SER A 143 13.32 7.19 0.43
C SER A 143 14.13 7.61 -0.80
N ALA A 144 14.48 8.88 -0.89
CA ALA A 144 15.20 9.43 -2.04
C ALA A 144 16.54 8.73 -2.34
N ASP A 145 17.20 8.20 -1.31
CA ASP A 145 18.46 7.45 -1.41
C ASP A 145 18.26 5.95 -1.70
N GLY A 146 17.00 5.48 -1.74
CA GLY A 146 16.65 4.07 -1.99
C GLY A 146 17.00 3.11 -0.85
N GLN A 147 17.48 3.60 0.31
CA GLN A 147 17.88 2.73 1.41
C GLN A 147 16.71 2.28 2.29
N TYR A 148 15.63 3.04 2.28
CA TYR A 148 14.47 2.79 3.12
C TYR A 148 13.16 2.81 2.33
N ILE A 149 12.17 2.14 2.88
CA ILE A 149 10.78 2.20 2.42
C ILE A 149 9.93 2.66 3.60
N ALA A 150 9.20 3.77 3.44
CA ALA A 150 8.15 4.12 4.37
C ALA A 150 6.85 3.47 3.95
N ALA A 151 6.07 3.01 4.94
CA ALA A 151 4.76 2.43 4.70
C ALA A 151 3.78 2.84 5.81
N ARG A 152 2.50 2.83 5.49
CA ARG A 152 1.45 2.97 6.48
C ARG A 152 1.25 1.64 7.20
N LYS A 153 1.38 1.63 8.52
CA LYS A 153 1.10 0.49 9.39
C LYS A 153 -0.20 0.74 10.15
N HIS A 154 -1.17 -0.15 10.01
CA HIS A 154 -2.49 0.00 10.63
C HIS A 154 -2.53 -0.49 12.07
N PHE A 155 -3.17 0.29 12.94
CA PHE A 155 -3.40 -0.05 14.34
C PHE A 155 -4.90 0.03 14.66
N THR A 156 -5.46 -1.06 15.14
CA THR A 156 -6.86 -1.10 15.60
C THR A 156 -6.98 -0.49 17.00
N THR A 157 -8.16 0.03 17.31
CA THR A 157 -8.55 0.43 18.66
C THR A 157 -9.40 -0.65 19.32
N SER A 158 -9.77 -0.46 20.60
CA SER A 158 -10.71 -1.34 21.30
C SER A 158 -12.10 -1.42 20.66
N ARG A 159 -12.41 -0.50 19.74
CA ARG A 159 -13.66 -0.44 18.97
C ARG A 159 -13.54 -1.00 17.55
N SER A 160 -12.51 -1.77 17.25
CA SER A 160 -12.16 -2.32 15.93
C SER A 160 -11.69 -1.33 14.87
N LEU A 161 -12.25 -0.13 14.78
CA LEU A 161 -11.70 0.92 13.94
C LEU A 161 -10.36 1.39 14.47
N GLY A 162 -9.48 1.82 13.57
CA GLY A 162 -8.15 2.27 13.93
C GLY A 162 -7.63 3.33 12.97
N THR A 163 -6.33 3.50 12.98
CA THR A 163 -5.64 4.48 12.14
C THR A 163 -4.31 3.95 11.68
N GLY A 164 -3.72 4.59 10.66
CA GLY A 164 -2.34 4.39 10.28
C GLY A 164 -1.35 5.10 11.21
N GLU A 165 -0.16 4.58 11.21
CA GLU A 165 1.10 5.26 11.54
C GLU A 165 2.02 5.12 10.35
N ILE A 166 2.98 6.01 10.15
CA ILE A 166 3.99 5.86 9.09
C ILE A 166 5.27 5.32 9.73
N TRP A 167 5.68 4.17 9.24
CA TRP A 167 6.86 3.45 9.69
C TRP A 167 7.90 3.35 8.58
N LEU A 168 9.17 3.33 8.95
CA LEU A 168 10.31 3.22 8.07
C LEU A 168 10.96 1.85 8.23
N TYR A 169 11.22 1.19 7.11
CA TYR A 169 11.84 -0.13 7.02
C TYR A 169 13.08 -0.05 6.14
N HIS A 170 14.12 -0.79 6.48
CA HIS A 170 15.29 -0.86 5.61
C HIS A 170 14.98 -1.69 4.37
N ALA A 171 15.29 -1.18 3.18
CA ALA A 171 14.96 -1.81 1.90
C ALA A 171 15.66 -3.17 1.68
N SER A 172 16.69 -3.49 2.49
CA SER A 172 17.29 -4.83 2.47
C SER A 172 16.39 -5.93 3.01
N GLY A 173 15.27 -5.62 3.68
CA GLY A 173 14.33 -6.62 4.19
C GLY A 173 14.98 -7.61 5.16
N LEU A 174 15.76 -7.14 6.10
CA LEU A 174 16.35 -8.00 7.13
C LEU A 174 15.24 -8.46 8.08
N ALA A 175 15.02 -9.77 8.17
CA ALA A 175 13.91 -10.40 8.91
C ALA A 175 13.88 -10.05 10.42
N ASP A 176 15.03 -9.71 11.00
CA ASP A 176 15.16 -9.41 12.43
C ASP A 176 15.04 -7.90 12.74
N THR A 177 14.74 -7.06 11.74
CA THR A 177 14.61 -5.61 11.94
C THR A 177 13.15 -5.21 11.98
N GLU A 178 12.67 -4.83 13.15
CA GLU A 178 11.42 -4.10 13.27
C GLU A 178 11.56 -2.73 12.59
N GLY A 179 10.47 -2.25 11.96
CA GLY A 179 10.44 -0.90 11.43
C GLY A 179 10.49 0.16 12.53
N VAL A 180 10.80 1.39 12.17
CA VAL A 180 10.85 2.53 13.09
C VAL A 180 9.70 3.49 12.79
N PRO A 181 8.84 3.84 13.78
CA PRO A 181 7.76 4.78 13.56
C PRO A 181 8.31 6.20 13.36
N ILE A 182 7.93 6.83 12.23
CA ILE A 182 8.25 8.24 11.94
C ILE A 182 7.09 9.14 12.37
N ILE A 183 5.87 8.80 11.94
CA ILE A 183 4.65 9.52 12.31
C ILE A 183 3.77 8.58 13.10
N LYS A 184 3.56 8.90 14.37
CA LYS A 184 2.69 8.13 15.27
C LYS A 184 1.29 8.74 15.31
N LYS A 185 0.30 7.88 15.55
CA LYS A 185 -1.05 8.33 15.88
C LYS A 185 -1.06 9.16 17.17
N PRO A 186 -1.93 10.18 17.28
CA PRO A 186 -1.95 11.09 18.42
C PRO A 186 -2.28 10.42 19.77
N GLY A 187 -3.03 9.30 19.74
CA GLY A 187 -3.44 8.60 20.96
C GLY A 187 -3.90 7.17 20.70
N ALA A 188 -4.03 6.38 21.78
CA ALA A 188 -4.39 4.96 21.69
C ALA A 188 -5.76 4.70 21.03
N ASN A 189 -6.72 5.61 21.24
CA ASN A 189 -8.09 5.49 20.72
C ASN A 189 -8.35 6.27 19.45
N TYR A 190 -7.32 6.85 18.84
CA TYR A 190 -7.43 7.61 17.62
C TYR A 190 -7.86 6.71 16.46
N GLN A 191 -8.97 7.06 15.78
CA GLN A 191 -9.62 6.24 14.74
C GLN A 191 -9.60 6.91 13.36
N LYS A 192 -8.96 8.05 13.23
CA LYS A 192 -8.99 8.83 11.99
C LYS A 192 -7.79 8.51 11.14
N GLU A 193 -8.02 8.52 9.82
CA GLU A 193 -6.98 8.12 8.88
C GLU A 193 -5.74 9.02 8.94
N LEU A 194 -4.60 8.37 8.90
CA LEU A 194 -3.27 8.92 8.73
C LEU A 194 -2.52 7.97 7.80
N GLY A 195 -2.02 8.46 6.68
CA GLY A 195 -1.39 7.61 5.68
C GLY A 195 -0.91 8.37 4.45
N GLU A 196 -0.85 7.67 3.33
CA GLU A 196 -0.41 8.18 2.02
C GLU A 196 0.94 8.91 2.10
N PRO A 197 2.01 8.25 2.61
CA PRO A 197 3.31 8.88 2.71
C PRO A 197 3.92 9.20 1.35
N ALA A 198 4.71 10.26 1.27
CA ALA A 198 5.54 10.60 0.11
C ALA A 198 6.79 11.37 0.54
N PHE A 199 7.98 10.93 0.16
CA PHE A 199 9.21 11.67 0.42
C PHE A 199 9.39 12.84 -0.56
N SER A 200 9.95 13.94 -0.08
CA SER A 200 10.51 14.95 -0.99
C SER A 200 11.73 14.40 -1.74
N PRO A 201 12.00 14.85 -2.97
CA PRO A 201 13.13 14.34 -3.75
C PRO A 201 14.50 14.60 -3.11
N ASP A 202 14.62 15.63 -2.26
CA ASP A 202 15.83 15.92 -1.47
C ASP A 202 15.95 15.05 -0.20
N GLY A 203 14.95 14.20 0.10
CA GLY A 203 14.92 13.33 1.26
C GLY A 203 14.71 14.02 2.61
N ASN A 204 14.45 15.34 2.65
CA ASN A 204 14.37 16.09 3.91
C ASN A 204 12.97 16.16 4.51
N GLN A 205 11.93 15.93 3.68
CA GLN A 205 10.53 16.00 4.09
C GLN A 205 9.82 14.67 3.84
N LEU A 206 8.91 14.34 4.74
CA LEU A 206 7.90 13.29 4.50
C LEU A 206 6.52 13.97 4.49
N TYR A 207 5.88 13.98 3.33
CA TYR A 207 4.48 14.41 3.19
C TYR A 207 3.56 13.26 3.58
N TYR A 208 2.40 13.58 4.14
CA TYR A 208 1.38 12.59 4.47
C TYR A 208 -0.01 13.22 4.57
N THR A 209 -1.01 12.40 4.36
CA THR A 209 -2.43 12.76 4.53
C THR A 209 -2.87 12.47 5.95
N GLN A 210 -3.65 13.35 6.56
CA GLN A 210 -4.27 13.15 7.87
C GLN A 210 -5.70 13.70 7.89
N ASN A 211 -6.62 12.93 8.47
CA ASN A 211 -7.97 13.42 8.78
C ASN A 211 -7.88 14.54 9.83
N ALA A 212 -8.39 15.70 9.48
CA ALA A 212 -8.26 16.97 10.21
C ALA A 212 -9.51 17.34 11.02
N THR A 213 -10.54 16.52 11.02
CA THR A 213 -11.78 16.79 11.74
C THR A 213 -11.58 16.74 13.26
N ALA A 214 -12.45 17.41 14.03
CA ALA A 214 -12.31 17.49 15.49
C ALA A 214 -12.53 16.13 16.19
N GLY A 215 -11.85 15.92 17.33
CA GLY A 215 -11.91 14.71 18.17
C GLY A 215 -11.19 13.50 17.58
N ASP A 216 -11.24 12.36 18.24
CA ASP A 216 -10.46 11.14 17.93
C ASP A 216 -11.28 10.09 17.18
N MET A 217 -12.61 10.19 17.17
CA MET A 217 -13.49 9.19 16.58
C MET A 217 -13.70 9.44 15.10
N PHE A 218 -13.70 8.36 14.31
CA PHE A 218 -14.08 8.41 12.90
C PHE A 218 -15.59 8.60 12.78
N ILE A 219 -16.02 9.51 11.90
CA ILE A 219 -17.41 9.79 11.60
C ILE A 219 -17.61 9.60 10.09
N TYR A 220 -18.51 8.70 9.71
CA TYR A 220 -18.90 8.48 8.32
C TYR A 220 -19.69 9.65 7.74
N HIS A 221 -19.66 9.78 6.41
CA HIS A 221 -20.48 10.75 5.66
C HIS A 221 -20.30 12.20 6.09
N GLN A 222 -19.06 12.57 6.40
CA GLN A 222 -18.74 13.97 6.67
C GLN A 222 -18.85 14.79 5.38
N ASP A 223 -19.27 16.04 5.52
CA ASP A 223 -19.33 16.98 4.41
C ASP A 223 -17.91 17.37 3.97
N THR A 224 -17.50 16.91 2.81
CA THR A 224 -16.16 17.20 2.25
C THR A 224 -15.98 18.67 1.87
N ASN A 225 -17.05 19.44 1.66
CA ASN A 225 -16.97 20.89 1.50
C ASN A 225 -16.49 21.60 2.79
N LYS A 226 -16.52 20.92 3.92
CA LYS A 226 -15.74 21.25 5.11
C LYS A 226 -14.38 20.58 5.00
N GLN A 227 -13.42 20.95 5.81
CA GLN A 227 -12.10 20.30 5.80
C GLN A 227 -12.17 18.92 6.47
N VAL A 228 -12.14 17.83 5.68
CA VAL A 228 -12.04 16.46 6.20
C VAL A 228 -10.59 16.02 6.30
N PHE A 229 -9.81 16.22 5.25
CA PHE A 229 -8.40 15.85 5.20
C PHE A 229 -7.49 17.04 4.95
N ASN A 230 -6.25 16.91 5.40
CA ASN A 230 -5.17 17.82 5.02
C ASN A 230 -3.87 17.06 4.74
N ILE A 231 -2.98 17.71 4.03
CA ILE A 231 -1.61 17.26 3.78
C ILE A 231 -0.67 18.03 4.71
N LYS A 232 0.16 17.28 5.40
CA LYS A 232 1.24 17.78 6.26
C LYS A 232 2.60 17.38 5.71
N ALA A 233 3.61 18.16 6.02
CA ALA A 233 5.01 17.81 5.81
C ALA A 233 5.72 17.72 7.15
N PHE A 234 6.38 16.59 7.38
CA PHE A 234 7.24 16.33 8.52
C PHE A 234 8.69 16.49 8.10
N ASN A 235 9.43 17.35 8.74
CA ASN A 235 10.86 17.53 8.49
C ASN A 235 11.64 16.44 9.24
N LEU A 236 12.40 15.63 8.50
CA LEU A 236 13.11 14.48 9.05
C LEU A 236 14.30 14.86 9.94
N THR A 237 14.84 16.09 9.78
CA THR A 237 15.99 16.58 10.54
C THR A 237 15.56 17.21 11.87
N ASN A 238 14.68 18.22 11.83
CA ASN A 238 14.26 18.96 13.03
C ASN A 238 12.98 18.41 13.67
N ARG A 239 12.31 17.46 13.02
CA ARG A 239 11.07 16.76 13.45
C ARG A 239 9.85 17.69 13.57
N GLU A 240 9.87 18.82 12.95
CA GLU A 240 8.74 19.75 12.90
C GLU A 240 7.72 19.34 11.83
N THR A 241 6.45 19.56 12.13
CA THR A 241 5.34 19.32 11.21
C THR A 241 4.69 20.64 10.81
N ARG A 242 4.47 20.84 9.52
CA ARG A 242 3.73 22.00 8.98
C ARG A 242 2.56 21.55 8.11
N LEU A 243 1.52 22.37 8.06
CA LEU A 243 0.41 22.22 7.11
C LEU A 243 0.88 22.64 5.71
N VAL A 244 0.56 21.85 4.69
CA VAL A 244 0.92 22.12 3.28
C VAL A 244 -0.31 22.44 2.45
N ALA A 245 -1.34 21.57 2.52
CA ALA A 245 -2.59 21.77 1.79
C ALA A 245 -3.77 21.27 2.62
N GLY A 246 -4.97 21.81 2.37
CA GLY A 246 -6.19 21.49 3.09
C GLY A 246 -7.31 22.51 2.80
N GLY A 247 -8.17 22.75 3.79
CA GLY A 247 -9.32 23.64 3.67
C GLY A 247 -10.55 22.93 3.07
N PRO A 248 -11.58 23.68 2.64
CA PRO A 248 -12.75 23.11 2.00
C PRO A 248 -12.42 22.19 0.84
N GLY A 249 -13.02 20.99 0.79
CA GLY A 249 -12.72 19.97 -0.19
C GLY A 249 -11.58 19.03 0.20
N GLY A 250 -10.90 19.29 1.34
CA GLY A 250 -9.78 18.50 1.81
C GLY A 250 -8.53 18.60 0.93
N ALA A 251 -7.52 17.79 1.24
CA ALA A 251 -6.36 17.55 0.41
C ALA A 251 -5.79 16.16 0.75
N VAL A 252 -5.62 15.31 -0.26
CA VAL A 252 -5.18 13.91 -0.12
C VAL A 252 -4.19 13.54 -1.21
N ARG A 253 -3.49 12.42 -1.05
CA ARG A 253 -2.54 11.86 -2.01
C ARG A 253 -1.42 12.82 -2.39
N PRO A 254 -0.60 13.26 -1.42
CA PRO A 254 0.54 14.12 -1.71
C PRO A 254 1.52 13.45 -2.66
N THR A 255 1.87 14.14 -3.74
CA THR A 255 2.83 13.64 -4.73
C THR A 255 3.77 14.77 -5.11
N PRO A 256 4.95 14.88 -4.47
CA PRO A 256 5.93 15.93 -4.75
C PRO A 256 6.51 15.79 -6.16
N SER A 257 6.76 16.93 -6.82
CA SER A 257 7.41 16.93 -8.13
C SER A 257 8.89 16.52 -8.02
N PRO A 258 9.48 15.91 -9.07
CA PRO A 258 10.89 15.49 -9.06
C PRO A 258 11.89 16.62 -8.80
N ASP A 259 11.54 17.85 -9.17
CA ASP A 259 12.37 19.04 -8.91
C ASP A 259 12.15 19.65 -7.51
N GLY A 260 11.23 19.10 -6.72
CA GLY A 260 10.92 19.53 -5.35
C GLY A 260 10.20 20.88 -5.24
N LYS A 261 9.77 21.49 -6.36
CA LYS A 261 9.16 22.83 -6.35
C LYS A 261 7.65 22.81 -6.20
N SER A 262 7.02 21.69 -6.54
CA SER A 262 5.56 21.56 -6.56
C SER A 262 5.09 20.33 -5.83
N LEU A 263 3.83 20.38 -5.38
CA LEU A 263 3.11 19.23 -4.81
C LEU A 263 1.82 19.03 -5.59
N ALA A 264 1.70 17.90 -6.27
CA ALA A 264 0.42 17.45 -6.82
C ALA A 264 -0.40 16.75 -5.73
N TYR A 265 -1.72 16.92 -5.76
CA TYR A 265 -2.64 16.31 -4.79
C TYR A 265 -4.08 16.34 -5.29
N ILE A 266 -4.93 15.51 -4.67
CA ILE A 266 -6.35 15.46 -4.99
C ILE A 266 -7.12 16.33 -3.99
N LYS A 267 -8.07 17.08 -4.51
CA LYS A 267 -8.98 17.93 -3.73
C LYS A 267 -10.38 17.89 -4.33
N ARG A 268 -11.39 17.82 -3.50
CA ARG A 268 -12.76 17.91 -3.95
C ARG A 268 -13.19 19.38 -4.04
N VAL A 269 -13.77 19.74 -5.17
CA VAL A 269 -14.38 21.04 -5.37
C VAL A 269 -15.87 20.80 -5.64
N GLU A 270 -16.73 21.22 -4.73
CA GLU A 270 -18.14 20.85 -4.70
C GLU A 270 -18.31 19.31 -4.64
N SER A 271 -18.79 18.67 -5.70
CA SER A 271 -18.97 17.21 -5.78
C SER A 271 -17.93 16.49 -6.62
N VAL A 272 -16.96 17.21 -7.19
CA VAL A 272 -15.98 16.66 -8.16
C VAL A 272 -14.58 16.63 -7.57
N SER A 273 -13.94 15.48 -7.62
CA SER A 273 -12.52 15.34 -7.29
C SER A 273 -11.67 15.90 -8.43
N LYS A 274 -10.67 16.71 -8.09
CA LYS A 274 -9.80 17.41 -9.05
C LYS A 274 -8.34 17.19 -8.71
N LEU A 275 -7.49 17.18 -9.72
CA LEU A 275 -6.03 17.18 -9.54
C LEU A 275 -5.54 18.62 -9.47
N HIS A 276 -4.89 18.93 -8.37
CA HIS A 276 -4.29 20.22 -8.08
C HIS A 276 -2.77 20.13 -8.08
N ILE A 277 -2.12 21.24 -8.44
CA ILE A 277 -0.68 21.44 -8.24
C ILE A 277 -0.48 22.71 -7.43
N LYS A 278 0.24 22.58 -6.33
CA LYS A 278 0.64 23.69 -5.47
C LYS A 278 2.11 23.96 -5.63
N ALA A 279 2.47 25.20 -6.02
CA ALA A 279 3.84 25.69 -5.95
C ALA A 279 4.24 25.85 -4.47
N LEU A 280 5.33 25.21 -4.05
CA LEU A 280 5.69 25.11 -2.62
C LEU A 280 6.34 26.40 -2.07
N ASP A 281 6.90 27.22 -2.93
CA ASP A 281 7.51 28.51 -2.60
C ASP A 281 6.49 29.65 -2.47
N SER A 282 5.63 29.80 -3.49
CA SER A 282 4.63 30.88 -3.57
C SER A 282 3.28 30.52 -2.93
N GLY A 283 3.01 29.21 -2.77
CA GLY A 283 1.72 28.71 -2.31
C GLY A 283 0.59 28.79 -3.35
N VAL A 284 0.88 29.18 -4.58
CA VAL A 284 -0.10 29.22 -5.69
C VAL A 284 -0.60 27.80 -5.95
N ASP A 285 -1.93 27.67 -6.03
CA ASP A 285 -2.63 26.42 -6.18
C ASP A 285 -3.45 26.44 -7.48
N THR A 286 -3.18 25.50 -8.39
CA THR A 286 -3.77 25.45 -9.73
C THR A 286 -4.42 24.09 -9.98
N VAL A 287 -5.65 24.11 -10.52
CA VAL A 287 -6.32 22.90 -11.01
C VAL A 287 -5.76 22.52 -12.37
N VAL A 288 -5.30 21.28 -12.53
CA VAL A 288 -4.74 20.77 -13.80
C VAL A 288 -5.62 19.69 -14.43
N VAL A 289 -6.44 18.98 -13.64
CA VAL A 289 -7.48 18.07 -14.12
C VAL A 289 -8.77 18.34 -13.38
N ASN A 290 -9.86 18.57 -14.13
CA ASN A 290 -11.14 19.00 -13.57
C ASN A 290 -12.12 17.87 -13.29
N ASP A 291 -11.85 16.66 -13.77
CA ASP A 291 -12.80 15.55 -13.79
C ASP A 291 -12.08 14.24 -13.47
N LEU A 292 -11.98 13.95 -12.20
CA LEU A 292 -11.51 12.68 -11.66
C LEU A 292 -12.67 11.88 -11.10
N ASP A 293 -12.49 10.58 -10.98
CA ASP A 293 -13.43 9.73 -10.25
C ASP A 293 -13.54 10.18 -8.79
N PRO A 294 -14.69 9.93 -8.13
CA PRO A 294 -14.89 10.31 -6.74
C PRO A 294 -13.79 9.75 -5.82
N ASP A 295 -13.19 10.62 -5.02
CA ASP A 295 -12.32 10.20 -3.92
C ASP A 295 -13.14 9.60 -2.76
N MET A 296 -12.48 8.96 -1.82
CA MET A 296 -13.10 8.23 -0.71
C MET A 296 -13.04 9.01 0.63
N GLN A 297 -13.07 10.33 0.62
CA GLN A 297 -12.92 11.13 1.85
C GLN A 297 -14.01 10.86 2.89
N GLU A 298 -15.23 10.48 2.49
CA GLU A 298 -16.36 10.21 3.39
C GLU A 298 -16.34 8.81 4.00
N THR A 299 -15.40 7.94 3.57
CA THR A 299 -15.32 6.55 3.99
C THR A 299 -14.06 6.28 4.80
N TRP A 300 -14.02 5.13 5.44
CA TRP A 300 -12.80 4.63 6.08
C TRP A 300 -11.95 3.90 5.05
N ALA A 301 -11.11 4.67 4.35
CA ALA A 301 -10.33 4.22 3.20
C ALA A 301 -8.93 3.74 3.64
N ILE A 302 -8.83 2.49 4.10
CA ILE A 302 -7.60 1.92 4.66
C ILE A 302 -6.44 1.85 3.65
N ASN A 303 -6.75 1.67 2.36
CA ASN A 303 -5.75 1.59 1.28
C ASN A 303 -5.46 2.94 0.61
N GLY A 304 -5.92 4.03 1.21
CA GLY A 304 -5.79 5.39 0.68
C GLY A 304 -7.09 5.96 0.15
N VAL A 305 -7.15 7.28 0.10
CA VAL A 305 -8.35 8.04 -0.25
C VAL A 305 -8.51 8.21 -1.78
N TYR A 306 -7.42 8.10 -2.51
CA TYR A 306 -7.36 8.06 -3.98
C TYR A 306 -6.18 7.17 -4.42
N PRO A 307 -6.20 6.55 -5.63
CA PRO A 307 -5.07 5.78 -6.16
C PRO A 307 -3.80 6.63 -6.29
N ASN A 308 -2.66 5.97 -6.37
CA ASN A 308 -1.39 6.64 -6.62
C ASN A 308 -1.41 7.34 -7.98
N ILE A 309 -0.84 8.54 -8.00
CA ILE A 309 -0.50 9.32 -9.19
C ILE A 309 1.02 9.49 -9.27
N ALA A 310 1.55 9.77 -10.43
CA ALA A 310 2.99 9.93 -10.62
C ALA A 310 3.34 11.10 -11.52
N TRP A 311 4.44 11.79 -11.22
CA TRP A 311 5.04 12.76 -12.12
C TRP A 311 5.85 12.07 -13.22
N LEU A 312 5.91 12.70 -14.38
CA LEU A 312 7.00 12.43 -15.33
C LEU A 312 8.33 12.92 -14.73
N PRO A 313 9.46 12.23 -14.97
CA PRO A 313 10.73 12.56 -14.30
C PRO A 313 11.26 13.96 -14.58
N ASP A 314 10.88 14.55 -15.71
CA ASP A 314 11.22 15.93 -16.11
C ASP A 314 10.25 17.00 -15.55
N ALA A 315 9.30 16.59 -14.73
CA ALA A 315 8.23 17.42 -14.17
C ALA A 315 7.31 18.08 -15.23
N SER A 316 7.32 17.64 -16.49
CA SER A 316 6.49 18.20 -17.57
C SER A 316 5.02 17.81 -17.49
N GLY A 317 4.69 16.75 -16.74
CA GLY A 317 3.33 16.21 -16.65
C GLY A 317 3.13 15.20 -15.54
N LEU A 318 1.90 14.70 -15.47
CA LEU A 318 1.50 13.66 -14.51
C LEU A 318 0.79 12.51 -15.22
N ILE A 319 0.97 11.33 -14.67
CA ILE A 319 0.24 10.11 -15.01
C ILE A 319 -0.71 9.80 -13.87
N PHE A 320 -1.97 9.46 -14.18
CA PHE A 320 -3.02 9.18 -13.21
C PHE A 320 -4.08 8.24 -13.78
N TRP A 321 -4.83 7.61 -12.91
CA TRP A 321 -6.02 6.86 -13.26
C TRP A 321 -7.25 7.77 -13.19
N ALA A 322 -8.11 7.72 -14.19
CA ALA A 322 -9.44 8.30 -14.17
C ALA A 322 -10.34 7.70 -15.26
N GLY A 323 -11.63 7.48 -14.96
CA GLY A 323 -12.63 6.95 -15.90
C GLY A 323 -12.26 5.58 -16.45
N GLY A 324 -11.71 4.71 -15.61
CA GLY A 324 -11.28 3.36 -16.01
C GLY A 324 -9.97 3.31 -16.79
N LYS A 325 -9.33 4.42 -17.10
CA LYS A 325 -8.16 4.50 -18.00
C LYS A 325 -6.95 5.11 -17.29
N ILE A 326 -5.74 4.76 -17.75
CA ILE A 326 -4.51 5.49 -17.42
C ILE A 326 -4.47 6.72 -18.33
N ARG A 327 -4.24 7.89 -17.76
CA ARG A 327 -4.20 9.17 -18.47
C ARG A 327 -2.94 9.94 -18.12
N SER A 328 -2.55 10.83 -19.02
CA SER A 328 -1.51 11.83 -18.79
C SER A 328 -2.06 13.23 -18.93
N VAL A 329 -1.52 14.18 -18.17
CA VAL A 329 -1.71 15.61 -18.41
C VAL A 329 -0.37 16.27 -18.66
N ASP A 330 -0.27 17.05 -19.74
CA ASP A 330 0.88 17.91 -20.04
C ASP A 330 0.64 19.27 -19.38
N LEU A 331 1.57 19.71 -18.55
CA LEU A 331 1.40 20.95 -17.77
C LEU A 331 1.65 22.22 -18.55
N THR A 332 2.29 22.11 -19.73
CA THR A 332 2.54 23.27 -20.60
C THR A 332 1.34 23.57 -21.46
N SER A 333 0.77 22.54 -22.10
CA SER A 333 -0.40 22.70 -22.98
C SER A 333 -1.73 22.56 -22.26
N GLY A 334 -1.77 21.85 -21.13
CA GLY A 334 -3.00 21.43 -20.45
C GLY A 334 -3.70 20.23 -21.11
N ASP A 335 -3.08 19.61 -22.11
CA ASP A 335 -3.66 18.47 -22.83
C ASP A 335 -3.73 17.22 -21.95
N ILE A 336 -4.90 16.59 -21.93
CA ILE A 336 -5.10 15.30 -21.28
C ILE A 336 -5.23 14.22 -22.36
N LYS A 337 -4.42 13.16 -22.24
CA LYS A 337 -4.40 12.03 -23.17
C LYS A 337 -4.64 10.72 -22.44
N THR A 338 -5.34 9.79 -23.07
CA THR A 338 -5.41 8.40 -22.63
C THR A 338 -4.16 7.66 -23.08
N ILE A 339 -3.52 6.94 -22.14
CA ILE A 339 -2.45 6.00 -22.42
C ILE A 339 -3.11 4.64 -22.61
N PRO A 340 -3.16 4.12 -23.84
CA PRO A 340 -3.85 2.85 -24.12
C PRO A 340 -3.04 1.70 -23.51
N PHE A 341 -3.72 0.76 -22.86
CA PHE A 341 -3.11 -0.48 -22.42
C PHE A 341 -4.05 -1.65 -22.73
N ARG A 342 -3.47 -2.85 -22.82
CA ARG A 342 -4.23 -4.09 -22.93
C ARG A 342 -3.60 -5.13 -22.02
N VAL A 343 -4.38 -5.70 -21.12
CA VAL A 343 -4.01 -6.81 -20.26
C VAL A 343 -4.65 -8.07 -20.78
N GLN A 344 -3.85 -9.04 -21.21
CA GLN A 344 -4.29 -10.40 -21.51
C GLN A 344 -3.74 -11.33 -20.41
N ASP A 345 -4.63 -11.95 -19.67
CA ASP A 345 -4.27 -12.78 -18.50
C ASP A 345 -5.23 -13.99 -18.42
N SER A 346 -4.78 -15.05 -17.78
CA SER A 346 -5.58 -16.25 -17.57
C SER A 346 -5.52 -16.64 -16.10
N ARG A 347 -6.65 -16.54 -15.41
CA ARG A 347 -6.70 -16.71 -13.95
C ARG A 347 -7.48 -17.95 -13.53
N THR A 348 -6.93 -18.65 -12.55
CA THR A 348 -7.62 -19.74 -11.87
C THR A 348 -8.50 -19.19 -10.75
N ILE A 349 -9.80 -19.45 -10.85
CA ILE A 349 -10.79 -19.09 -9.82
C ILE A 349 -11.28 -20.38 -9.16
N TYR A 350 -11.21 -20.43 -7.84
CA TYR A 350 -11.71 -21.53 -7.04
C TYR A 350 -13.16 -21.30 -6.63
N SER A 351 -13.97 -22.35 -6.71
CA SER A 351 -15.34 -22.28 -6.20
C SER A 351 -15.33 -22.08 -4.69
N PRO A 352 -16.14 -21.17 -4.14
CA PRO A 352 -16.23 -21.01 -2.70
C PRO A 352 -16.72 -22.31 -2.03
N PRO A 353 -16.22 -22.64 -0.84
CA PRO A 353 -16.70 -23.82 -0.11
C PRO A 353 -18.18 -23.63 0.25
N HIS A 354 -18.99 -24.59 -0.13
CA HIS A 354 -20.41 -24.67 0.26
C HIS A 354 -20.55 -25.62 1.45
N LYS A 355 -21.18 -25.15 2.52
CA LYS A 355 -21.59 -25.96 3.64
C LYS A 355 -23.12 -26.03 3.64
N ASN A 356 -23.67 -27.25 3.48
CA ASN A 356 -25.08 -27.45 3.73
C ASN A 356 -25.35 -27.21 5.22
N VAL A 357 -26.31 -26.35 5.50
CA VAL A 357 -26.79 -26.02 6.86
C VAL A 357 -28.21 -26.55 7.03
N ASP A 358 -28.38 -27.88 6.77
CA ASP A 358 -29.64 -28.56 7.03
C ASP A 358 -29.89 -28.73 8.53
#